data_8e540c4d496033701d4ed053fb07a583
#
_entry.id   8e540c4d496033701d4ed053fb07a583
#
_cell.length_a   1.000
_cell.length_b   1.000
_cell.length_c   1.000
_cell.angle_alpha   90.00
_cell.angle_beta   90.00
_cell.angle_gamma   90.00
#
_symmetry.space_group_name_H-M   'P 1'
#
loop_
_entity.id
_entity.type
_entity.pdbx_description
1 polymer ?
#
loop_
_entity_poly.entity_id
_entity_poly.type
_entity_poly.pdbx_seq_one_letter_code
_entity_poly.pdbx_strand_id
1 'polypeptide(L)'
;MYQNKIMKFLLTISICISVTASAQSWKDLKDISKKAKSELKKVKKPKISFTQKEAAQALKDALNIGIEKGVSILSVKNGYYKNKKVKIPFPPDAKTISKKLRKLGMGKEVDKVVKSINRAAEDASGSALSIFVSAIKKMSIKDAIGIVKGDNTAGTDYLQEKSSSDLELAFNPIIKSTLTKVDAT
;
A
#
# COMPACT_ATOMS: atom_id res chain seq x y z
N MET A 1 16.26 -18.20 23.77
CA MET A 1 17.56 -18.71 23.27
C MET A 1 17.94 -18.18 21.88
N TYR A 2 17.07 -17.47 21.16
CA TYR A 2 17.32 -16.88 19.83
C TYR A 2 17.85 -15.45 19.86
N GLN A 3 17.57 -14.67 20.88
CA GLN A 3 17.97 -13.26 21.03
C GLN A 3 19.50 -13.06 21.09
N ASN A 4 20.23 -14.01 21.68
CA ASN A 4 21.70 -13.89 21.84
C ASN A 4 22.52 -14.13 20.55
N LYS A 5 21.94 -14.75 19.51
CA LYS A 5 22.66 -14.97 18.23
C LYS A 5 22.61 -13.76 17.31
N ILE A 6 21.50 -13.01 17.35
CA ILE A 6 21.35 -11.79 16.53
C ILE A 6 22.20 -10.65 17.09
N MET A 7 22.30 -10.54 18.41
CA MET A 7 23.12 -9.49 19.06
C MET A 7 24.63 -9.74 18.86
N LYS A 8 25.08 -10.99 18.76
CA LYS A 8 26.48 -11.30 18.40
C LYS A 8 26.80 -11.02 16.95
N PHE A 9 25.82 -11.10 16.04
CA PHE A 9 26.00 -10.80 14.63
C PHE A 9 26.09 -9.30 14.33
N LEU A 10 25.40 -8.47 15.13
CA LEU A 10 25.47 -7.01 15.01
C LEU A 10 26.73 -6.42 15.67
N LEU A 11 27.35 -7.11 16.63
CA LEU A 11 28.57 -6.64 17.29
C LEU A 11 29.83 -6.86 16.44
N THR A 12 29.81 -7.78 15.49
CA THR A 12 30.95 -8.05 14.59
C THR A 12 31.03 -7.08 13.39
N ILE A 13 30.00 -6.29 13.14
CA ILE A 13 29.98 -5.26 12.05
C ILE A 13 30.54 -3.92 12.53
N SER A 14 30.64 -3.69 13.84
CA SER A 14 31.07 -2.41 14.40
C SER A 14 32.58 -2.26 14.63
N ILE A 15 33.42 -3.27 14.32
CA ILE A 15 34.88 -3.25 14.62
C ILE A 15 35.75 -3.02 13.38
N CYS A 16 35.18 -2.75 12.19
CA CYS A 16 35.97 -2.55 10.96
C CYS A 16 36.01 -1.11 10.44
N ILE A 17 35.91 -0.07 11.28
CA ILE A 17 36.17 1.30 10.85
C ILE A 17 37.20 1.93 11.74
N SER A 18 38.46 1.46 11.59
CA SER A 18 39.66 2.23 11.89
C SER A 18 40.88 1.57 11.20
N VAL A 19 40.97 1.73 9.89
CA VAL A 19 42.21 1.48 9.15
C VAL A 19 42.62 2.79 8.49
N THR A 20 43.62 3.37 9.07
CA THR A 20 44.41 4.45 8.49
C THR A 20 44.90 4.08 7.10
N ALA A 21 44.68 4.99 6.16
CA ALA A 21 45.08 4.86 4.78
C ALA A 21 46.60 4.70 4.64
N SER A 22 47.04 3.50 4.28
CA SER A 22 48.29 3.30 3.57
C SER A 22 47.95 2.46 2.32
N ALA A 23 48.45 2.96 1.19
CA ALA A 23 48.21 2.44 -0.13
C ALA A 23 48.71 1.00 -0.26
N GLN A 24 47.85 0.02 0.05
CA GLN A 24 48.08 -1.38 -0.17
C GLN A 24 47.07 -1.89 -1.18
N SER A 25 47.63 -2.14 -2.30
CA SER A 25 47.21 -2.94 -3.50
C SER A 25 45.72 -3.27 -3.63
N TRP A 26 45.09 -2.69 -4.66
CA TRP A 26 43.82 -3.11 -5.24
C TRP A 26 43.68 -4.62 -5.51
N LYS A 27 44.79 -5.40 -5.50
CA LYS A 27 44.80 -6.86 -5.55
C LYS A 27 44.22 -7.49 -4.29
N ASP A 28 44.57 -6.99 -3.09
CA ASP A 28 44.10 -7.56 -1.83
C ASP A 28 42.58 -7.35 -1.65
N LEU A 29 42.03 -6.21 -2.11
CA LEU A 29 40.60 -5.96 -2.14
C LEU A 29 39.86 -6.89 -3.11
N LYS A 30 40.45 -7.20 -4.25
CA LYS A 30 39.88 -8.18 -5.20
C LYS A 30 39.89 -9.63 -4.64
N ASP A 31 40.91 -9.99 -3.91
CA ASP A 31 41.02 -11.35 -3.34
C ASP A 31 40.09 -11.49 -2.11
N ILE A 32 39.92 -10.45 -1.30
CA ILE A 32 38.91 -10.40 -0.23
C ILE A 32 37.51 -10.49 -0.83
N SER A 33 37.24 -9.76 -1.91
CA SER A 33 35.92 -9.81 -2.56
C SER A 33 35.61 -11.16 -3.21
N LYS A 34 36.61 -11.83 -3.78
CA LYS A 34 36.49 -13.20 -4.32
C LYS A 34 36.29 -14.23 -3.21
N LYS A 35 37.04 -14.14 -2.10
CA LYS A 35 36.83 -14.99 -0.92
C LYS A 35 35.44 -14.78 -0.31
N ALA A 36 35.00 -13.54 -0.11
CA ALA A 36 33.67 -13.22 0.39
C ALA A 36 32.57 -13.79 -0.53
N LYS A 37 32.71 -13.66 -1.87
CA LYS A 37 31.78 -14.25 -2.84
C LYS A 37 31.79 -15.77 -2.81
N SER A 38 32.94 -16.41 -2.58
CA SER A 38 33.02 -17.87 -2.49
C SER A 38 32.41 -18.42 -1.21
N GLU A 39 32.60 -17.73 -0.10
CA GLU A 39 31.96 -18.10 1.18
C GLU A 39 30.44 -17.84 1.17
N LEU A 40 29.97 -16.75 0.55
CA LEU A 40 28.55 -16.49 0.32
C LEU A 40 27.88 -17.56 -0.56
N LYS A 41 28.63 -18.15 -1.51
CA LYS A 41 28.13 -19.31 -2.32
C LYS A 41 28.04 -20.61 -1.52
N LYS A 42 28.83 -20.78 -0.46
CA LYS A 42 28.81 -21.96 0.41
C LYS A 42 27.67 -21.89 1.47
N VAL A 43 27.17 -20.72 1.78
CA VAL A 43 25.98 -20.57 2.61
C VAL A 43 24.79 -21.05 1.77
N LYS A 44 24.44 -22.33 1.90
CA LYS A 44 23.17 -22.84 1.40
C LYS A 44 22.09 -21.99 2.06
N LYS A 45 21.42 -21.13 1.29
CA LYS A 45 20.20 -20.44 1.76
C LYS A 45 19.31 -21.53 2.35
N PRO A 46 18.88 -21.42 3.61
CA PRO A 46 17.95 -22.39 4.13
C PRO A 46 16.76 -22.43 3.17
N LYS A 47 16.46 -23.63 2.64
CA LYS A 47 15.31 -23.84 1.78
C LYS A 47 14.09 -23.73 2.68
N ILE A 48 13.64 -22.50 2.91
CA ILE A 48 12.42 -22.26 3.67
C ILE A 48 11.28 -22.75 2.77
N SER A 49 10.83 -23.96 3.07
CA SER A 49 9.70 -24.57 2.38
C SER A 49 8.45 -24.20 3.15
N PHE A 50 7.65 -23.29 2.60
CA PHE A 50 6.31 -22.99 3.12
C PHE A 50 5.29 -23.95 2.50
N THR A 51 4.37 -24.41 3.30
CA THR A 51 3.17 -25.09 2.80
C THR A 51 2.27 -24.06 2.10
N GLN A 52 1.43 -24.52 1.18
CA GLN A 52 0.45 -23.64 0.51
C GLN A 52 -0.48 -22.96 1.52
N LYS A 53 -0.81 -23.63 2.62
CA LYS A 53 -1.63 -23.10 3.70
C LYS A 53 -0.94 -21.94 4.43
N GLU A 54 0.34 -22.11 4.76
CA GLU A 54 1.13 -21.04 5.41
C GLU A 54 1.31 -19.84 4.50
N ALA A 55 1.59 -20.06 3.21
CA ALA A 55 1.69 -18.98 2.23
C ALA A 55 0.35 -18.22 2.07
N ALA A 56 -0.78 -18.94 2.03
CA ALA A 56 -2.10 -18.34 1.96
C ALA A 56 -2.42 -17.52 3.22
N GLN A 57 -2.06 -18.03 4.40
CA GLN A 57 -2.28 -17.28 5.65
C GLN A 57 -1.42 -16.02 5.70
N ALA A 58 -0.14 -16.12 5.36
CA ALA A 58 0.77 -14.97 5.31
C ALA A 58 0.28 -13.87 4.33
N LEU A 59 -0.27 -14.25 3.17
CA LEU A 59 -0.88 -13.31 2.24
C LEU A 59 -2.10 -12.63 2.86
N LYS A 60 -3.01 -13.38 3.49
CA LYS A 60 -4.20 -12.81 4.15
C LYS A 60 -3.81 -11.81 5.23
N ASP A 61 -2.82 -12.13 6.05
CA ASP A 61 -2.33 -11.27 7.12
C ASP A 61 -1.71 -9.99 6.53
N ALA A 62 -0.90 -10.11 5.49
CA ALA A 62 -0.31 -8.96 4.79
C ALA A 62 -1.37 -8.06 4.16
N LEU A 63 -2.40 -8.63 3.52
CA LEU A 63 -3.52 -7.87 2.96
C LEU A 63 -4.32 -7.16 4.03
N ASN A 64 -4.64 -7.80 5.16
CA ASN A 64 -5.34 -7.18 6.26
C ASN A 64 -4.56 -5.98 6.82
N ILE A 65 -3.28 -6.15 7.12
CA ILE A 65 -2.40 -5.06 7.60
C ILE A 65 -2.36 -3.90 6.59
N GLY A 66 -2.24 -4.23 5.29
CA GLY A 66 -2.21 -3.22 4.23
C GLY A 66 -3.51 -2.42 4.14
N ILE A 67 -4.65 -3.09 4.23
CA ILE A 67 -5.98 -2.47 4.18
C ILE A 67 -6.24 -1.62 5.43
N GLU A 68 -5.97 -2.13 6.62
CA GLU A 68 -6.11 -1.38 7.87
C GLU A 68 -5.31 -0.07 7.82
N LYS A 69 -4.05 -0.16 7.39
CA LYS A 69 -3.19 1.01 7.23
C LYS A 69 -3.71 1.96 6.14
N GLY A 70 -4.16 1.43 5.01
CA GLY A 70 -4.73 2.23 3.92
C GLY A 70 -5.98 2.98 4.36
N VAL A 71 -6.93 2.30 4.97
CA VAL A 71 -8.17 2.89 5.49
C VAL A 71 -7.86 3.94 6.56
N SER A 72 -6.96 3.68 7.50
CA SER A 72 -6.59 4.63 8.55
C SER A 72 -6.02 5.96 8.00
N ILE A 73 -5.35 5.91 6.85
CA ILE A 73 -4.79 7.09 6.19
C ILE A 73 -5.87 7.82 5.37
N LEU A 74 -6.78 7.09 4.73
CA LEU A 74 -7.72 7.64 3.78
C LEU A 74 -9.03 8.12 4.42
N SER A 75 -9.48 7.48 5.50
CA SER A 75 -10.74 7.81 6.18
C SER A 75 -10.69 9.06 7.08
N VAL A 76 -9.52 9.66 7.23
CA VAL A 76 -9.37 10.88 8.04
C VAL A 76 -9.50 12.14 7.21
N LYS A 77 -9.78 13.27 7.86
CA LYS A 77 -9.85 14.58 7.20
C LYS A 77 -8.57 14.90 6.44
N ASN A 78 -8.70 15.16 5.15
CA ASN A 78 -7.62 15.38 4.17
C ASN A 78 -6.89 14.12 3.71
N GLY A 79 -7.37 12.92 4.02
CA GLY A 79 -6.85 11.65 3.51
C GLY A 79 -6.91 11.56 1.98
N TYR A 80 -7.98 12.12 1.38
CA TYR A 80 -8.10 12.30 -0.08
C TYR A 80 -7.80 13.75 -0.50
N TYR A 81 -8.47 14.74 0.08
CA TYR A 81 -8.45 16.11 -0.42
C TYR A 81 -7.07 16.74 -0.54
N LYS A 82 -6.20 16.55 0.46
CA LYS A 82 -4.82 17.05 0.44
C LYS A 82 -3.78 16.02 -0.01
N ASN A 83 -4.18 14.80 -0.26
CA ASN A 83 -3.29 13.75 -0.70
C ASN A 83 -3.20 13.74 -2.24
N LYS A 84 -2.11 14.24 -2.78
CA LYS A 84 -1.90 14.37 -4.23
C LYS A 84 -1.97 13.03 -5.00
N LYS A 85 -1.75 11.89 -4.32
CA LYS A 85 -1.75 10.56 -4.97
C LYS A 85 -3.15 10.02 -5.23
N VAL A 86 -4.13 10.38 -4.38
CA VAL A 86 -5.48 9.82 -4.41
C VAL A 86 -6.57 10.87 -4.50
N LYS A 87 -6.22 12.16 -4.51
CA LYS A 87 -7.19 13.25 -4.63
C LYS A 87 -8.06 13.06 -5.86
N ILE A 88 -9.38 13.04 -5.65
CA ILE A 88 -10.37 12.96 -6.71
C ILE A 88 -10.51 14.36 -7.34
N PRO A 89 -10.20 14.51 -8.62
CA PRO A 89 -10.35 15.79 -9.31
C PRO A 89 -11.83 16.07 -9.64
N PHE A 90 -12.11 17.22 -10.23
CA PHE A 90 -13.42 17.48 -10.82
C PHE A 90 -13.71 16.45 -11.94
N PRO A 91 -14.95 15.92 -12.05
CA PRO A 91 -15.28 14.86 -13.01
C PRO A 91 -14.78 15.16 -14.42
N PRO A 92 -14.12 14.21 -15.11
CA PRO A 92 -13.55 14.44 -16.43
C PRO A 92 -14.60 14.86 -17.47
N ASP A 93 -15.79 14.27 -17.43
CA ASP A 93 -16.90 14.58 -18.34
C ASP A 93 -17.41 16.02 -18.19
N ALA A 94 -17.27 16.60 -16.99
CA ALA A 94 -17.64 17.96 -16.70
C ALA A 94 -16.45 18.95 -16.73
N LYS A 95 -15.28 18.54 -17.23
CA LYS A 95 -14.06 19.38 -17.27
C LYS A 95 -14.24 20.66 -18.06
N THR A 96 -15.01 20.63 -19.16
CA THR A 96 -15.33 21.80 -19.96
C THR A 96 -16.20 22.79 -19.20
N ILE A 97 -17.16 22.28 -18.42
CA ILE A 97 -18.04 23.10 -17.56
C ILE A 97 -17.20 23.77 -16.46
N SER A 98 -16.35 23.02 -15.79
CA SER A 98 -15.44 23.54 -14.78
C SER A 98 -14.55 24.68 -15.30
N LYS A 99 -14.02 24.55 -16.52
CA LYS A 99 -13.22 25.60 -17.16
C LYS A 99 -14.05 26.86 -17.46
N LYS A 100 -15.28 26.71 -17.94
CA LYS A 100 -16.20 27.83 -18.20
C LYS A 100 -16.58 28.55 -16.89
N LEU A 101 -16.94 27.81 -15.85
CA LEU A 101 -17.27 28.38 -14.54
C LEU A 101 -16.09 29.17 -13.95
N ARG A 102 -14.87 28.66 -14.04
CA ARG A 102 -13.67 29.39 -13.60
C ARG A 102 -13.45 30.69 -14.38
N LYS A 103 -13.69 30.69 -15.70
CA LYS A 103 -13.60 31.91 -16.53
C LYS A 103 -14.64 32.96 -16.17
N LEU A 104 -15.81 32.54 -15.67
CA LEU A 104 -16.89 33.41 -15.18
C LEU A 104 -16.68 33.85 -13.71
N GLY A 105 -15.50 33.59 -13.11
CA GLY A 105 -15.23 33.98 -11.72
C GLY A 105 -15.73 33.00 -10.67
N MET A 106 -16.44 31.92 -11.05
CA MET A 106 -17.02 30.91 -10.16
C MET A 106 -16.03 29.81 -9.77
N GLY A 107 -14.74 30.10 -9.69
CA GLY A 107 -13.70 29.13 -9.35
C GLY A 107 -13.86 28.53 -7.95
N LYS A 108 -14.37 29.34 -6.99
CA LYS A 108 -14.61 28.88 -5.61
C LYS A 108 -15.66 27.77 -5.53
N GLU A 109 -16.70 27.84 -6.34
CA GLU A 109 -17.78 26.84 -6.42
C GLU A 109 -17.23 25.52 -6.98
N VAL A 110 -16.42 25.58 -8.04
CA VAL A 110 -15.72 24.40 -8.57
C VAL A 110 -14.85 23.75 -7.48
N ASP A 111 -14.14 24.55 -6.69
CA ASP A 111 -13.27 24.05 -5.61
C ASP A 111 -14.09 23.47 -4.43
N LYS A 112 -15.28 24.04 -4.14
CA LYS A 112 -16.23 23.46 -3.18
C LYS A 112 -16.66 22.07 -3.61
N VAL A 113 -17.05 21.87 -4.88
CA VAL A 113 -17.46 20.56 -5.43
C VAL A 113 -16.32 19.55 -5.30
N VAL A 114 -15.10 19.90 -5.73
CA VAL A 114 -13.94 19.02 -5.59
C VAL A 114 -13.69 18.66 -4.13
N LYS A 115 -13.79 19.63 -3.22
CA LYS A 115 -13.62 19.37 -1.79
C LYS A 115 -14.69 18.43 -1.27
N SER A 116 -15.94 18.61 -1.66
CA SER A 116 -17.07 17.81 -1.22
C SER A 116 -16.95 16.36 -1.65
N ILE A 117 -16.62 16.10 -2.93
CA ILE A 117 -16.38 14.74 -3.45
C ILE A 117 -15.28 14.03 -2.64
N ASN A 118 -14.20 14.74 -2.34
CA ASN A 118 -13.11 14.16 -1.56
C ASN A 118 -13.51 13.92 -0.09
N ARG A 119 -14.36 14.77 0.51
CA ARG A 119 -14.92 14.53 1.85
C ARG A 119 -15.83 13.30 1.86
N ALA A 120 -16.68 13.16 0.85
CA ALA A 120 -17.51 11.97 0.70
C ALA A 120 -16.65 10.68 0.60
N ALA A 121 -15.53 10.73 -0.12
CA ALA A 121 -14.61 9.61 -0.22
C ALA A 121 -13.90 9.32 1.13
N GLU A 122 -13.51 10.34 1.88
CA GLU A 122 -12.96 10.20 3.24
C GLU A 122 -13.96 9.54 4.17
N ASP A 123 -15.18 10.01 4.19
CA ASP A 123 -16.27 9.48 5.04
C ASP A 123 -16.62 8.03 4.65
N ALA A 124 -16.69 7.74 3.35
CA ALA A 124 -17.00 6.39 2.86
C ALA A 124 -15.88 5.37 3.12
N SER A 125 -14.62 5.82 3.10
CA SER A 125 -13.46 4.92 3.24
C SER A 125 -13.45 4.15 4.55
N GLY A 126 -14.00 4.71 5.63
CA GLY A 126 -14.13 4.01 6.91
C GLY A 126 -14.96 2.73 6.82
N SER A 127 -16.02 2.74 6.00
CA SER A 127 -16.89 1.58 5.81
C SER A 127 -16.24 0.46 4.98
N ALA A 128 -15.17 0.76 4.23
CA ALA A 128 -14.50 -0.22 3.37
C ALA A 128 -13.76 -1.30 4.15
N LEU A 129 -13.30 -1.01 5.39
CA LEU A 129 -12.47 -1.94 6.15
C LEU A 129 -13.15 -3.29 6.38
N SER A 130 -14.37 -3.29 6.90
CA SER A 130 -15.10 -4.52 7.20
C SER A 130 -15.41 -5.33 5.94
N ILE A 131 -15.67 -4.65 4.81
CA ILE A 131 -15.95 -5.27 3.52
C ILE A 131 -14.71 -5.99 2.99
N PHE A 132 -13.56 -5.33 2.97
CA PHE A 132 -12.30 -5.95 2.55
C PHE A 132 -11.87 -7.09 3.47
N VAL A 133 -11.97 -6.92 4.79
CA VAL A 133 -11.67 -7.99 5.75
C VAL A 133 -12.56 -9.21 5.51
N SER A 134 -13.84 -8.99 5.19
CA SER A 134 -14.77 -10.08 4.84
C SER A 134 -14.33 -10.80 3.55
N ALA A 135 -13.96 -10.06 2.51
CA ALA A 135 -13.45 -10.63 1.26
C ALA A 135 -12.16 -11.46 1.48
N ILE A 136 -11.23 -10.95 2.30
CA ILE A 136 -10.00 -11.67 2.63
C ILE A 136 -10.27 -12.94 3.45
N LYS A 137 -11.18 -12.88 4.41
CA LYS A 137 -11.57 -14.08 5.20
C LYS A 137 -12.12 -15.19 4.30
N LYS A 138 -12.94 -14.85 3.30
CA LYS A 138 -13.54 -15.77 2.34
C LYS A 138 -12.55 -16.30 1.29
N MET A 139 -11.35 -15.72 1.18
CA MET A 139 -10.33 -16.13 0.21
C MET A 139 -9.93 -17.60 0.43
N SER A 140 -10.00 -18.40 -0.61
CA SER A 140 -9.54 -19.80 -0.60
C SER A 140 -8.01 -19.89 -0.67
N ILE A 141 -7.44 -21.06 -0.36
CA ILE A 141 -6.01 -21.33 -0.56
C ILE A 141 -5.65 -21.20 -2.05
N LYS A 142 -6.53 -21.65 -2.94
CA LYS A 142 -6.32 -21.56 -4.41
C LYS A 142 -6.24 -20.10 -4.85
N ASP A 143 -7.13 -19.24 -4.37
CA ASP A 143 -7.12 -17.81 -4.68
C ASP A 143 -5.82 -17.16 -4.20
N ALA A 144 -5.44 -17.44 -2.95
CA ALA A 144 -4.22 -16.90 -2.35
C ALA A 144 -2.96 -17.30 -3.14
N ILE A 145 -2.85 -18.57 -3.54
CA ILE A 145 -1.74 -19.03 -4.36
C ILE A 145 -1.78 -18.41 -5.77
N GLY A 146 -2.97 -18.21 -6.33
CA GLY A 146 -3.15 -17.48 -7.59
C GLY A 146 -2.61 -16.05 -7.50
N ILE A 147 -2.92 -15.34 -6.43
CA ILE A 147 -2.42 -13.97 -6.16
C ILE A 147 -0.90 -13.96 -6.00
N VAL A 148 -0.34 -14.87 -5.20
CA VAL A 148 1.13 -14.94 -4.97
C VAL A 148 1.91 -15.21 -6.25
N LYS A 149 1.32 -15.96 -7.19
CA LYS A 149 1.92 -16.28 -8.50
C LYS A 149 1.55 -15.29 -9.60
N GLY A 150 0.57 -14.44 -9.35
CA GLY A 150 0.08 -13.45 -10.29
C GLY A 150 1.00 -12.26 -10.47
N ASP A 151 0.52 -11.26 -11.17
CA ASP A 151 1.22 -10.00 -11.39
C ASP A 151 1.11 -9.05 -10.18
N ASN A 152 1.64 -7.83 -10.35
CA ASN A 152 1.66 -6.83 -9.29
C ASN A 152 0.27 -6.31 -8.90
N THR A 153 -0.78 -6.55 -9.70
CA THR A 153 -2.15 -6.10 -9.47
C THR A 153 -3.06 -7.19 -8.94
N ALA A 154 -2.65 -8.47 -9.01
CA ALA A 154 -3.48 -9.63 -8.71
C ALA A 154 -4.24 -9.55 -7.36
N GLY A 155 -3.60 -9.01 -6.32
CA GLY A 155 -4.25 -8.80 -5.02
C GLY A 155 -5.32 -7.71 -5.06
N THR A 156 -5.06 -6.62 -5.78
CA THR A 156 -6.02 -5.52 -5.98
C THR A 156 -7.20 -5.98 -6.81
N ASP A 157 -6.95 -6.72 -7.90
CA ASP A 157 -7.98 -7.23 -8.81
C ASP A 157 -8.91 -8.21 -8.09
N TYR A 158 -8.33 -9.10 -7.26
CA TYR A 158 -9.12 -9.99 -6.41
C TYR A 158 -10.04 -9.23 -5.45
N LEU A 159 -9.48 -8.23 -4.74
CA LEU A 159 -10.28 -7.43 -3.80
C LEU A 159 -11.35 -6.63 -4.54
N GLN A 160 -11.05 -6.06 -5.68
CA GLN A 160 -12.02 -5.36 -6.52
C GLN A 160 -13.15 -6.30 -6.93
N GLU A 161 -12.84 -7.47 -7.47
CA GLU A 161 -13.86 -8.46 -7.87
C GLU A 161 -14.78 -8.87 -6.71
N LYS A 162 -14.19 -9.13 -5.54
CA LYS A 162 -14.92 -9.69 -4.39
C LYS A 162 -15.61 -8.67 -3.50
N SER A 163 -15.34 -7.37 -3.68
CA SER A 163 -15.87 -6.33 -2.79
C SER A 163 -16.61 -5.20 -3.50
N SER A 164 -16.55 -5.07 -4.83
CA SER A 164 -17.14 -3.92 -5.55
C SER A 164 -18.63 -3.73 -5.25
N SER A 165 -19.42 -4.78 -5.27
CA SER A 165 -20.87 -4.70 -5.01
C SER A 165 -21.17 -4.24 -3.58
N ASP A 166 -20.48 -4.79 -2.59
CA ASP A 166 -20.67 -4.45 -1.18
C ASP A 166 -20.21 -3.00 -0.91
N LEU A 167 -19.11 -2.58 -1.53
CA LEU A 167 -18.60 -1.20 -1.46
C LEU A 167 -19.60 -0.21 -2.08
N GLU A 168 -20.17 -0.53 -3.24
CA GLU A 168 -21.16 0.31 -3.89
C GLU A 168 -22.39 0.51 -3.01
N LEU A 169 -22.91 -0.57 -2.43
CA LEU A 169 -24.05 -0.51 -1.50
C LEU A 169 -23.73 0.33 -0.26
N ALA A 170 -22.53 0.19 0.32
CA ALA A 170 -22.14 0.93 1.50
C ALA A 170 -21.85 2.42 1.21
N PHE A 171 -21.27 2.74 0.04
CA PHE A 171 -20.84 4.10 -0.28
C PHE A 171 -21.98 4.97 -0.82
N ASN A 172 -22.94 4.42 -1.55
CA ASN A 172 -24.03 5.17 -2.14
C ASN A 172 -24.77 6.08 -1.16
N PRO A 173 -25.23 5.64 0.04
CA PRO A 173 -25.90 6.53 0.99
C PRO A 173 -25.00 7.62 1.54
N ILE A 174 -23.72 7.33 1.78
CA ILE A 174 -22.73 8.27 2.31
C ILE A 174 -22.47 9.37 1.27
N ILE A 175 -22.22 8.97 0.02
CA ILE A 175 -21.98 9.90 -1.09
C ILE A 175 -23.19 10.79 -1.33
N LYS A 176 -24.39 10.23 -1.39
CA LYS A 176 -25.64 11.00 -1.52
C LYS A 176 -25.79 12.02 -0.40
N SER A 177 -25.66 11.61 0.86
CA SER A 177 -25.73 12.50 2.01
C SER A 177 -24.72 13.65 1.97
N THR A 178 -23.49 13.36 1.56
CA THR A 178 -22.43 14.37 1.50
C THR A 178 -22.64 15.36 0.34
N LEU A 179 -23.11 14.89 -0.81
CA LEU A 179 -23.40 15.75 -1.97
C LEU A 179 -24.61 16.63 -1.73
N THR A 180 -25.67 16.12 -1.11
CA THR A 180 -26.88 16.91 -0.77
C THR A 180 -26.56 18.09 0.15
N LYS A 181 -25.57 17.96 1.05
CA LYS A 181 -25.12 19.05 1.92
C LYS A 181 -24.44 20.21 1.15
N VAL A 182 -23.98 19.96 -0.07
CA VAL A 182 -23.35 20.97 -0.94
C VAL A 182 -24.39 21.75 -1.72
N ASP A 183 -25.47 21.09 -2.14
CA ASP A 183 -26.57 21.72 -2.87
C ASP A 183 -27.44 22.60 -1.95
N ALA A 184 -27.39 22.37 -0.63
CA ALA A 184 -28.14 23.12 0.37
C ALA A 184 -27.45 24.40 0.89
N THR A 185 -26.26 24.75 0.36
CA THR A 185 -25.46 25.93 0.72
C THR A 185 -25.11 26.78 -0.50
#